data_1faa6f9ac9b18b781148024b9a0c14b5
#
_entry.id   1faa6f9ac9b18b781148024b9a0c14b5
#
_cell.length_a   1.000
_cell.length_b   1.000
_cell.length_c   1.000
_cell.angle_alpha   90.00
_cell.angle_beta   90.00
_cell.angle_gamma   90.00
#
_symmetry.space_group_name_H-M   'P 1'
#
loop_
_entity.id
_entity.type
_entity.pdbx_description
1 polymer ?
#
loop_
_entity_poly.entity_id
_entity_poly.type
_entity_poly.pdbx_seq_one_letter_code
_entity_poly.pdbx_strand_id
1 'polypeptide(L)'
;RQLPYNILLTLLFFTIWKLYKSVWRYASATELINIVFATTCASVAQTVLCRVINEGMPRSYYVLYWFLLFGMTCLIRFSYRILRLINSKRSEIRLKKNGNNVMLIGAGAAANVILKEIETSHYLNLNVKCIIDDNPGCHGKFLRGVPIVGGRDKIMDAVGQYNVDEIILAIPSANTQVKKELLDICKETGCKMRTLPGMYQLINGDVSVAKLKEVEIEDLLGREPIQINTEEVLNYVKDKVVLVTGGGGSIGSELCRQIASHQPKQLIIVDIYENNAYEIQQELIRKYPKLNLPVLIASVRNTERIDSIFKKYRPNIVYHAAAHKHVPLMEVSPNEAIKNNVFGTYRTAQAADKYGVEKFVLISTDKAVNPTNVMGASKRMCEMVIQMMNRQSKTNFVAVRFGNVLGSNGSVIPLFKKQIAEGGPVTVTDPNIIRYFMTIPEALSLIHISEPTRQAEIS
;
A
#
# COMPACT_ATOMS: atom_id res chain seq x y z
N ARG A 1 -39.28 22.05 56.68
CA ARG A 1 -40.13 20.87 56.57
C ARG A 1 -40.20 20.28 55.16
N GLN A 2 -40.05 21.08 54.10
CA GLN A 2 -40.16 20.64 52.69
C GLN A 2 -38.91 19.94 52.13
N LEU A 3 -37.73 20.19 52.71
CA LEU A 3 -36.45 19.70 52.18
C LEU A 3 -36.39 18.18 51.92
N PRO A 4 -36.86 17.29 52.85
CA PRO A 4 -36.81 15.85 52.62
C PRO A 4 -37.71 15.39 51.47
N TYR A 5 -38.88 16.00 51.29
CA TYR A 5 -39.79 15.68 50.18
C TYR A 5 -39.20 16.08 48.83
N ASN A 6 -38.55 17.24 48.77
CA ASN A 6 -37.88 17.72 47.53
C ASN A 6 -36.74 16.80 47.14
N ILE A 7 -35.92 16.34 48.08
CA ILE A 7 -34.84 15.40 47.83
C ILE A 7 -35.41 14.07 47.31
N LEU A 8 -36.46 13.57 47.93
CA LEU A 8 -37.07 12.27 47.58
C LEU A 8 -37.69 12.32 46.17
N LEU A 9 -38.39 13.38 45.81
CA LEU A 9 -38.94 13.60 44.49
C LEU A 9 -37.82 13.74 43.42
N THR A 10 -36.79 14.48 43.73
CA THR A 10 -35.67 14.65 42.79
C THR A 10 -34.95 13.31 42.52
N LEU A 11 -34.69 12.53 43.58
CA LEU A 11 -34.10 11.20 43.46
C LEU A 11 -34.97 10.26 42.65
N LEU A 12 -36.30 10.30 42.88
CA LEU A 12 -37.26 9.47 42.13
C LEU A 12 -37.21 9.77 40.64
N PHE A 13 -37.31 11.03 40.25
CA PHE A 13 -37.28 11.41 38.85
C PHE A 13 -35.91 11.19 38.18
N PHE A 14 -34.82 11.37 38.92
CA PHE A 14 -33.48 11.07 38.41
C PHE A 14 -33.25 9.56 38.19
N THR A 15 -33.90 8.70 38.97
CA THR A 15 -33.88 7.24 38.76
C THR A 15 -34.75 6.82 37.56
N ILE A 16 -35.96 7.41 37.42
CA ILE A 16 -36.85 7.15 36.27
C ILE A 16 -36.16 7.47 34.95
N TRP A 17 -35.53 8.64 34.82
CA TRP A 17 -34.79 9.04 33.62
C TRP A 17 -33.38 8.43 33.53
N LYS A 18 -33.09 7.41 34.36
CA LYS A 18 -31.84 6.63 34.37
C LYS A 18 -30.55 7.49 34.45
N LEU A 19 -30.63 8.69 35.02
CA LEU A 19 -29.47 9.59 35.16
C LEU A 19 -28.33 8.92 35.96
N TYR A 20 -28.63 8.11 36.99
CA TYR A 20 -27.60 7.38 37.76
C TYR A 20 -26.99 6.18 37.04
N LYS A 21 -27.56 5.71 35.90
CA LYS A 21 -27.05 4.59 35.13
C LYS A 21 -26.22 5.05 33.93
N SER A 22 -26.12 6.36 33.66
CA SER A 22 -25.35 6.89 32.55
C SER A 22 -23.89 7.03 32.93
N VAL A 23 -23.00 6.73 31.93
CA VAL A 23 -21.56 6.85 32.13
C VAL A 23 -21.13 8.30 31.82
N TRP A 24 -20.69 9.03 32.82
CA TRP A 24 -20.30 10.46 32.75
C TRP A 24 -19.23 10.76 31.67
N ARG A 25 -18.48 9.72 31.29
CA ARG A 25 -17.43 9.81 30.28
C ARG A 25 -17.97 10.15 28.88
N TYR A 26 -19.22 9.77 28.57
CA TYR A 26 -19.82 9.88 27.23
C TYR A 26 -21.07 10.77 27.23
N ALA A 27 -21.14 11.76 28.12
CA ALA A 27 -22.26 12.69 28.16
C ALA A 27 -22.57 13.28 26.78
N SER A 28 -23.78 13.05 26.26
CA SER A 28 -24.22 13.39 24.90
C SER A 28 -25.41 14.36 24.95
N ALA A 29 -25.85 14.82 23.76
CA ALA A 29 -27.06 15.64 23.63
C ALA A 29 -28.30 14.95 24.20
N THR A 30 -28.41 13.62 24.11
CA THR A 30 -29.49 12.82 24.65
C THR A 30 -29.51 12.89 26.19
N GLU A 31 -28.34 12.96 26.81
CA GLU A 31 -28.24 13.08 28.29
C GLU A 31 -28.70 14.47 28.76
N LEU A 32 -28.37 15.53 27.99
CA LEU A 32 -28.86 16.90 28.27
C LEU A 32 -30.41 16.94 28.22
N ILE A 33 -30.99 16.30 27.20
CA ILE A 33 -32.47 16.19 27.10
C ILE A 33 -33.07 15.46 28.30
N ASN A 34 -32.47 14.37 28.74
CA ASN A 34 -32.90 13.64 29.91
C ASN A 34 -32.80 14.48 31.19
N ILE A 35 -31.77 15.32 31.35
CA ILE A 35 -31.63 16.24 32.47
C ILE A 35 -32.76 17.27 32.46
N VAL A 36 -33.07 17.86 31.29
CA VAL A 36 -34.18 18.82 31.16
C VAL A 36 -35.49 18.17 31.57
N PHE A 37 -35.85 17.01 31.08
CA PHE A 37 -37.07 16.31 31.45
C PHE A 37 -37.10 15.94 32.91
N ALA A 38 -36.06 15.36 33.49
CA ALA A 38 -36.01 14.95 34.88
C ALA A 38 -36.14 16.13 35.84
N THR A 39 -35.43 17.24 35.57
CA THR A 39 -35.50 18.46 36.42
C THR A 39 -36.84 19.17 36.28
N THR A 40 -37.43 19.20 35.08
CA THR A 40 -38.75 19.81 34.86
C THR A 40 -39.84 19.02 35.56
N CYS A 41 -39.86 17.68 35.41
CA CYS A 41 -40.85 16.84 36.11
C CYS A 41 -40.69 16.90 37.62
N ALA A 42 -39.47 16.89 38.15
CA ALA A 42 -39.23 17.05 39.58
C ALA A 42 -39.75 18.39 40.11
N SER A 43 -39.49 19.48 39.39
CA SER A 43 -39.94 20.83 39.77
C SER A 43 -41.47 20.99 39.70
N VAL A 44 -42.13 20.41 38.68
CA VAL A 44 -43.59 20.40 38.56
C VAL A 44 -44.20 19.58 39.71
N ALA A 45 -43.69 18.37 39.97
CA ALA A 45 -44.18 17.52 41.05
C ALA A 45 -44.02 18.19 42.42
N GLN A 46 -42.91 18.87 42.65
CA GLN A 46 -42.69 19.66 43.86
C GLN A 46 -43.71 20.82 43.99
N THR A 47 -43.99 21.53 42.90
CA THR A 47 -44.97 22.63 42.89
C THR A 47 -46.36 22.14 43.26
N VAL A 48 -46.75 20.98 42.71
CA VAL A 48 -48.04 20.34 43.05
C VAL A 48 -48.06 19.92 44.51
N LEU A 49 -47.00 19.28 45.00
CA LEU A 49 -46.91 18.83 46.39
C LEU A 49 -46.99 19.99 47.37
N CYS A 50 -46.32 21.11 47.12
CA CYS A 50 -46.39 22.31 47.97
C CYS A 50 -47.79 22.89 48.03
N ARG A 51 -48.57 22.83 46.96
CA ARG A 51 -49.99 23.27 46.95
C ARG A 51 -50.89 22.32 47.73
N VAL A 52 -50.66 21.00 47.62
CA VAL A 52 -51.43 19.98 48.36
C VAL A 52 -51.22 20.08 49.88
N ILE A 53 -50.00 20.38 50.31
CA ILE A 53 -49.65 20.50 51.76
C ILE A 53 -50.00 21.91 52.28
N ASN A 54 -50.55 22.79 51.45
CA ASN A 54 -50.98 24.13 51.82
C ASN A 54 -49.86 25.06 52.34
N GLU A 55 -48.58 24.71 51.99
CA GLU A 55 -47.40 25.57 52.23
C GLU A 55 -47.04 26.33 50.97
N GLY A 56 -47.73 27.45 50.70
CA GLY A 56 -47.53 28.27 49.52
C GLY A 56 -46.20 29.06 49.55
N MET A 57 -45.30 28.77 48.64
CA MET A 57 -44.10 29.57 48.42
C MET A 57 -44.33 30.66 47.36
N PRO A 58 -43.54 31.77 47.34
CA PRO A 58 -43.57 32.76 46.28
C PRO A 58 -43.36 32.16 44.90
N ARG A 59 -44.03 32.65 43.87
CA ARG A 59 -43.92 32.11 42.49
C ARG A 59 -42.47 32.11 41.96
N SER A 60 -41.66 33.08 42.33
CA SER A 60 -40.24 33.15 42.01
C SER A 60 -39.40 32.01 42.57
N TYR A 61 -39.81 31.42 43.71
CA TYR A 61 -39.11 30.24 44.28
C TYR A 61 -39.11 29.05 43.34
N TYR A 62 -40.22 28.71 42.72
CA TYR A 62 -40.33 27.55 41.86
C TYR A 62 -39.49 27.69 40.58
N VAL A 63 -39.46 28.89 40.01
CA VAL A 63 -38.66 29.22 38.85
C VAL A 63 -37.16 29.14 39.17
N LEU A 64 -36.77 29.78 40.29
CA LEU A 64 -35.37 29.76 40.75
C LEU A 64 -34.89 28.37 41.08
N TYR A 65 -35.73 27.56 41.74
CA TYR A 65 -35.43 26.17 42.06
C TYR A 65 -35.17 25.35 40.82
N TRP A 66 -36.00 25.47 39.78
CA TRP A 66 -35.78 24.76 38.53
C TRP A 66 -34.45 25.16 37.86
N PHE A 67 -34.16 26.45 37.77
CA PHE A 67 -32.89 26.94 37.19
C PHE A 67 -31.66 26.44 37.97
N LEU A 68 -31.72 26.50 39.30
CA LEU A 68 -30.61 26.01 40.14
C LEU A 68 -30.44 24.49 40.02
N LEU A 69 -31.55 23.72 40.10
CA LEU A 69 -31.50 22.27 39.98
C LEU A 69 -30.95 21.84 38.64
N PHE A 70 -31.43 22.43 37.53
CA PHE A 70 -30.95 22.18 36.19
C PHE A 70 -29.47 22.58 36.03
N GLY A 71 -29.13 23.82 36.41
CA GLY A 71 -27.76 24.34 36.26
C GLY A 71 -26.73 23.53 37.07
N MET A 72 -27.02 23.19 38.33
CA MET A 72 -26.15 22.39 39.19
C MET A 72 -25.99 20.97 38.64
N THR A 73 -27.07 20.35 38.17
CA THR A 73 -27.02 19.00 37.58
C THR A 73 -26.16 19.00 36.29
N CYS A 74 -26.36 19.98 35.43
CA CYS A 74 -25.54 20.17 34.24
C CYS A 74 -24.06 20.41 34.59
N LEU A 75 -23.81 21.30 35.56
CA LEU A 75 -22.44 21.63 35.98
C LEU A 75 -21.69 20.42 36.50
N ILE A 76 -22.31 19.64 37.38
CA ILE A 76 -21.72 18.41 37.93
C ILE A 76 -21.46 17.38 36.82
N ARG A 77 -22.43 17.16 35.94
CA ARG A 77 -22.33 16.14 34.90
C ARG A 77 -21.34 16.48 33.77
N PHE A 78 -21.30 17.73 33.37
CA PHE A 78 -20.41 18.16 32.29
C PHE A 78 -19.02 18.63 32.79
N SER A 79 -18.86 18.90 34.10
CA SER A 79 -17.56 19.33 34.67
C SER A 79 -16.43 18.33 34.38
N TYR A 80 -16.67 17.04 34.54
CA TYR A 80 -15.69 15.99 34.24
C TYR A 80 -15.25 16.03 32.78
N ARG A 81 -16.19 16.23 31.87
CA ARG A 81 -15.89 16.34 30.43
C ARG A 81 -15.10 17.59 30.11
N ILE A 82 -15.46 18.70 30.71
CA ILE A 82 -14.77 20.00 30.53
C ILE A 82 -13.33 19.91 31.08
N LEU A 83 -13.17 19.38 32.30
CA LEU A 83 -11.85 19.20 32.92
C LEU A 83 -10.97 18.26 32.10
N ARG A 84 -11.53 17.18 31.56
CA ARG A 84 -10.81 16.27 30.70
C ARG A 84 -10.39 16.94 29.37
N LEU A 85 -11.26 17.74 28.74
CA LEU A 85 -10.95 18.50 27.55
C LEU A 85 -9.84 19.51 27.80
N ILE A 86 -9.83 20.17 28.95
CA ILE A 86 -8.78 21.11 29.36
C ILE A 86 -7.46 20.37 29.61
N ASN A 87 -7.51 19.24 30.30
CA ASN A 87 -6.30 18.45 30.60
C ASN A 87 -5.74 17.75 29.37
N SER A 88 -6.60 17.25 28.42
CA SER A 88 -6.13 16.68 27.16
C SER A 88 -5.44 17.75 26.30
N LYS A 89 -6.00 18.95 26.20
CA LYS A 89 -5.33 20.06 25.51
C LYS A 89 -3.97 20.44 26.12
N ARG A 90 -3.83 20.38 27.44
CA ARG A 90 -2.55 20.65 28.11
C ARG A 90 -1.49 19.56 27.85
N SER A 91 -1.89 18.29 27.82
CA SER A 91 -0.99 17.19 27.47
C SER A 91 -0.64 17.17 25.97
N GLU A 92 -1.59 17.52 25.09
CA GLU A 92 -1.33 17.69 23.65
C GLU A 92 -0.31 18.79 23.35
N ILE A 93 -0.37 19.93 24.06
CA ILE A 93 0.60 21.03 23.88
C ILE A 93 2.01 20.61 24.28
N ARG A 94 2.15 19.71 25.27
CA ARG A 94 3.46 19.17 25.69
C ARG A 94 4.02 18.11 24.74
N LEU A 95 3.18 17.25 24.17
CA LEU A 95 3.59 16.18 23.24
C LEU A 95 3.83 16.72 21.81
N LYS A 96 3.10 17.75 21.39
CA LYS A 96 3.26 18.39 20.06
C LYS A 96 4.56 19.17 19.87
N LYS A 97 5.37 19.36 20.90
CA LYS A 97 6.64 20.11 20.80
C LYS A 97 7.77 19.33 20.12
N ASN A 98 7.66 18.00 19.96
CA ASN A 98 8.71 17.12 19.42
C ASN A 98 8.28 16.25 18.24
N GLY A 99 7.13 16.50 17.60
CA GLY A 99 6.65 15.71 16.45
C GLY A 99 7.01 16.35 15.11
N ASN A 100 7.14 15.53 14.05
CA ASN A 100 7.33 16.01 12.68
C ASN A 100 6.15 16.90 12.25
N ASN A 101 6.45 18.07 11.69
CA ASN A 101 5.43 18.95 11.12
C ASN A 101 4.95 18.39 9.78
N VAL A 102 3.65 18.22 9.65
CA VAL A 102 3.03 17.56 8.49
C VAL A 102 2.14 18.55 7.75
N MET A 103 2.20 18.51 6.43
CA MET A 103 1.24 19.11 5.52
C MET A 103 0.39 18.01 4.88
N LEU A 104 -0.95 18.15 4.89
CA LEU A 104 -1.84 17.26 4.16
C LEU A 104 -2.20 17.88 2.81
N ILE A 105 -2.22 17.05 1.77
CA ILE A 105 -2.76 17.43 0.45
C ILE A 105 -4.09 16.74 0.25
N GLY A 106 -5.14 17.55 0.12
CA GLY A 106 -6.54 17.13 0.08
C GLY A 106 -7.27 17.38 1.40
N ALA A 107 -8.44 18.04 1.36
CA ALA A 107 -9.30 18.34 2.51
C ALA A 107 -10.56 17.45 2.57
N GLY A 108 -10.56 16.34 1.85
CA GLY A 108 -11.68 15.41 1.74
C GLY A 108 -11.85 14.44 2.92
N ALA A 109 -12.67 13.40 2.69
CA ALA A 109 -12.97 12.36 3.68
C ALA A 109 -11.71 11.66 4.22
N ALA A 110 -10.74 11.38 3.36
CA ALA A 110 -9.47 10.75 3.73
C ALA A 110 -8.66 11.60 4.72
N ALA A 111 -8.55 12.90 4.47
CA ALA A 111 -7.88 13.83 5.39
C ALA A 111 -8.58 13.90 6.75
N ASN A 112 -9.92 13.90 6.76
CA ASN A 112 -10.69 13.90 8.02
C ASN A 112 -10.44 12.65 8.86
N VAL A 113 -10.28 11.48 8.21
CA VAL A 113 -9.96 10.22 8.92
C VAL A 113 -8.54 10.24 9.47
N ILE A 114 -7.55 10.67 8.66
CA ILE A 114 -6.15 10.81 9.11
C ILE A 114 -6.04 11.76 10.30
N LEU A 115 -6.68 12.94 10.22
CA LEU A 115 -6.68 13.90 11.31
C LEU A 115 -7.30 13.33 12.59
N LYS A 116 -8.42 12.60 12.46
CA LYS A 116 -9.07 11.93 13.60
C LYS A 116 -8.14 10.90 14.25
N GLU A 117 -7.43 10.12 13.44
CA GLU A 117 -6.52 9.11 13.95
C GLU A 117 -5.30 9.74 14.64
N ILE A 118 -4.72 10.80 14.05
CA ILE A 118 -3.61 11.55 14.68
C ILE A 118 -4.06 12.19 15.99
N GLU A 119 -5.30 12.71 16.09
CA GLU A 119 -5.86 13.25 17.33
C GLU A 119 -6.06 12.19 18.41
N THR A 120 -6.43 10.97 18.04
CA THR A 120 -6.76 9.90 18.98
C THR A 120 -5.58 9.01 19.35
N SER A 121 -4.55 8.97 18.53
CA SER A 121 -3.37 8.12 18.72
C SER A 121 -2.23 8.87 19.38
N HIS A 122 -1.93 8.52 20.62
CA HIS A 122 -0.83 9.10 21.40
C HIS A 122 0.58 8.63 20.95
N TYR A 123 0.65 7.66 20.03
CA TYR A 123 1.91 7.08 19.55
C TYR A 123 2.42 7.70 18.24
N LEU A 124 1.59 8.50 17.57
CA LEU A 124 1.95 9.14 16.31
C LEU A 124 2.54 10.52 16.60
N ASN A 125 3.84 10.64 16.47
CA ASN A 125 4.57 11.91 16.61
C ASN A 125 4.39 12.81 15.35
N LEU A 126 3.14 12.96 14.86
CA LEU A 126 2.81 13.78 13.69
C LEU A 126 2.01 15.01 14.12
N ASN A 127 2.43 16.18 13.66
CA ASN A 127 1.79 17.46 13.96
C ASN A 127 1.33 18.13 12.66
N VAL A 128 0.06 17.95 12.28
CA VAL A 128 -0.48 18.54 11.06
C VAL A 128 -0.61 20.06 11.24
N LYS A 129 0.12 20.82 10.44
CA LYS A 129 0.19 22.28 10.51
C LYS A 129 -0.74 22.98 9.54
N CYS A 130 -0.89 22.43 8.33
CA CYS A 130 -1.69 23.02 7.27
C CYS A 130 -2.23 21.95 6.32
N ILE A 131 -3.24 22.32 5.55
CA ILE A 131 -3.85 21.50 4.50
C ILE A 131 -3.84 22.31 3.21
N ILE A 132 -3.52 21.65 2.11
CA ILE A 132 -3.64 22.15 0.74
C ILE A 132 -4.79 21.43 0.05
N ASP A 133 -5.65 22.18 -0.63
CA ASP A 133 -6.74 21.63 -1.43
C ASP A 133 -7.03 22.53 -2.62
N ASP A 134 -7.17 21.96 -3.82
CA ASP A 134 -7.39 22.73 -5.05
C ASP A 134 -8.80 23.30 -5.15
N ASN A 135 -9.74 22.90 -4.28
CA ASN A 135 -11.09 23.44 -4.24
C ASN A 135 -11.11 24.82 -3.58
N PRO A 136 -11.31 25.93 -4.32
CA PRO A 136 -11.32 27.29 -3.77
C PRO A 136 -12.37 27.48 -2.66
N GLY A 137 -13.47 26.71 -2.71
CA GLY A 137 -14.52 26.76 -1.70
C GLY A 137 -14.08 26.30 -0.30
N CYS A 138 -12.91 25.67 -0.18
CA CYS A 138 -12.36 25.21 1.10
C CYS A 138 -11.28 26.15 1.65
N HIS A 139 -10.74 27.06 0.84
CA HIS A 139 -9.65 27.96 1.23
C HIS A 139 -10.05 28.88 2.39
N GLY A 140 -9.13 29.08 3.34
CA GLY A 140 -9.34 29.88 4.55
C GLY A 140 -10.24 29.23 5.61
N LYS A 141 -10.76 28.02 5.36
CA LYS A 141 -11.53 27.24 6.33
C LYS A 141 -10.63 26.33 7.16
N PHE A 142 -11.23 25.70 8.16
CA PHE A 142 -10.54 24.78 9.05
C PHE A 142 -11.16 23.39 8.97
N LEU A 143 -10.33 22.36 8.87
CA LEU A 143 -10.74 20.98 9.02
C LEU A 143 -10.16 20.45 10.33
N ARG A 144 -11.00 20.12 11.31
CA ARG A 144 -10.59 19.71 12.68
C ARG A 144 -9.57 20.64 13.33
N GLY A 145 -9.72 21.96 13.13
CA GLY A 145 -8.82 22.96 13.70
C GLY A 145 -7.51 23.17 12.94
N VAL A 146 -7.27 22.46 11.82
CA VAL A 146 -6.13 22.65 10.93
C VAL A 146 -6.54 23.56 9.77
N PRO A 147 -5.79 24.65 9.46
CA PRO A 147 -6.16 25.60 8.41
C PRO A 147 -5.95 25.01 7.01
N ILE A 148 -6.88 25.28 6.08
CA ILE A 148 -6.72 25.02 4.65
C ILE A 148 -6.21 26.32 4.02
N VAL A 149 -4.90 26.31 3.65
CA VAL A 149 -4.17 27.54 3.31
C VAL A 149 -4.26 27.95 1.84
N GLY A 150 -4.64 27.02 0.96
CA GLY A 150 -4.79 27.32 -0.48
C GLY A 150 -4.71 26.07 -1.34
N GLY A 151 -4.54 26.26 -2.66
CA GLY A 151 -4.35 25.23 -3.65
C GLY A 151 -2.87 24.81 -3.82
N ARG A 152 -2.61 24.01 -4.84
CA ARG A 152 -1.26 23.48 -5.16
C ARG A 152 -0.19 24.56 -5.38
N ASP A 153 -0.58 25.75 -5.80
CA ASP A 153 0.27 26.93 -5.96
C ASP A 153 0.90 27.41 -4.64
N LYS A 154 0.31 27.07 -3.52
CA LYS A 154 0.76 27.47 -2.18
C LYS A 154 1.64 26.43 -1.48
N ILE A 155 1.93 25.28 -2.10
CA ILE A 155 2.71 24.20 -1.46
C ILE A 155 4.09 24.71 -1.01
N MET A 156 4.84 25.35 -1.89
CA MET A 156 6.20 25.85 -1.60
C MET A 156 6.20 26.89 -0.47
N ASP A 157 5.28 27.85 -0.54
CA ASP A 157 5.15 28.90 0.48
C ASP A 157 4.78 28.29 1.85
N ALA A 158 3.83 27.34 1.84
CA ALA A 158 3.37 26.68 3.07
C ALA A 158 4.45 25.81 3.72
N VAL A 159 5.29 25.14 2.93
CA VAL A 159 6.43 24.37 3.48
C VAL A 159 7.35 25.27 4.28
N GLY A 160 7.73 26.42 3.74
CA GLY A 160 8.59 27.39 4.45
C GLY A 160 7.89 28.02 5.65
N GLN A 161 6.62 28.46 5.50
CA GLN A 161 5.88 29.16 6.55
C GLN A 161 5.60 28.28 7.78
N TYR A 162 5.30 26.98 7.56
CA TYR A 162 4.93 26.07 8.63
C TYR A 162 6.06 25.12 9.05
N ASN A 163 7.27 25.27 8.50
CA ASN A 163 8.42 24.39 8.73
C ASN A 163 8.01 22.92 8.58
N VAL A 164 7.53 22.53 7.40
CA VAL A 164 7.02 21.20 7.13
C VAL A 164 8.15 20.21 6.91
N ASP A 165 8.15 19.11 7.66
CA ASP A 165 9.12 18.01 7.54
C ASP A 165 8.61 16.90 6.61
N GLU A 166 7.27 16.74 6.55
CA GLU A 166 6.63 15.63 5.85
C GLU A 166 5.32 16.04 5.17
N ILE A 167 5.10 15.53 3.96
CA ILE A 167 3.88 15.76 3.17
C ILE A 167 3.13 14.44 3.04
N ILE A 168 1.82 14.46 3.34
CA ILE A 168 0.94 13.29 3.20
C ILE A 168 -0.11 13.58 2.13
N LEU A 169 -0.14 12.77 1.06
CA LEU A 169 -1.16 12.85 0.02
C LEU A 169 -2.43 12.12 0.47
N ALA A 170 -3.45 12.89 0.85
CA ALA A 170 -4.76 12.42 1.32
C ALA A 170 -5.83 12.48 0.21
N ILE A 171 -5.45 12.18 -1.04
CA ILE A 171 -6.30 12.26 -2.25
C ILE A 171 -6.41 10.91 -2.98
N PRO A 172 -6.90 9.83 -2.33
CA PRO A 172 -6.93 8.50 -2.94
C PRO A 172 -7.80 8.43 -4.20
N SER A 173 -8.84 9.26 -4.30
CA SER A 173 -9.77 9.32 -5.44
C SER A 173 -9.30 10.21 -6.60
N ALA A 174 -8.19 10.94 -6.45
CA ALA A 174 -7.67 11.76 -7.54
C ALA A 174 -7.14 10.88 -8.68
N ASN A 175 -7.34 11.34 -9.92
CA ASN A 175 -6.79 10.64 -11.08
C ASN A 175 -5.25 10.67 -11.06
N THR A 176 -4.64 9.76 -11.81
CA THR A 176 -3.19 9.56 -11.83
C THR A 176 -2.43 10.80 -12.29
N GLN A 177 -3.01 11.56 -13.23
CA GLN A 177 -2.40 12.79 -13.75
C GLN A 177 -2.29 13.87 -12.66
N VAL A 178 -3.37 14.11 -11.90
CA VAL A 178 -3.37 15.07 -10.79
C VAL A 178 -2.40 14.65 -9.69
N LYS A 179 -2.36 13.35 -9.36
CA LYS A 179 -1.37 12.82 -8.40
C LYS A 179 0.05 13.08 -8.85
N LYS A 180 0.35 12.84 -10.13
CA LYS A 180 1.68 13.08 -10.71
C LYS A 180 2.07 14.56 -10.62
N GLU A 181 1.21 15.47 -11.03
CA GLU A 181 1.46 16.91 -10.96
C GLU A 181 1.74 17.38 -9.53
N LEU A 182 0.94 16.93 -8.56
CA LEU A 182 1.15 17.25 -7.15
C LEU A 182 2.45 16.64 -6.61
N LEU A 183 2.78 15.40 -6.99
CA LEU A 183 4.04 14.76 -6.62
C LEU A 183 5.25 15.51 -7.20
N ASP A 184 5.16 15.99 -8.44
CA ASP A 184 6.23 16.75 -9.08
C ASP A 184 6.50 18.07 -8.34
N ILE A 185 5.45 18.80 -7.93
CA ILE A 185 5.58 19.99 -7.08
C ILE A 185 6.16 19.65 -5.70
N CYS A 186 5.66 18.58 -5.07
CA CYS A 186 6.11 18.18 -3.73
C CYS A 186 7.59 17.74 -3.71
N LYS A 187 8.12 17.16 -4.80
CA LYS A 187 9.55 16.80 -4.91
C LYS A 187 10.47 18.00 -4.76
N GLU A 188 10.08 19.15 -5.29
CA GLU A 188 10.89 20.36 -5.22
C GLU A 188 11.04 20.87 -3.77
N THR A 189 10.13 20.46 -2.88
CA THR A 189 10.17 20.88 -1.45
C THR A 189 11.26 20.18 -0.64
N GLY A 190 11.77 19.03 -1.08
CA GLY A 190 12.71 18.20 -0.32
C GLY A 190 12.12 17.49 0.92
N CYS A 191 10.82 17.64 1.20
CA CYS A 191 10.15 16.99 2.33
C CYS A 191 9.95 15.49 2.08
N LYS A 192 9.88 14.70 3.17
CA LYS A 192 9.45 13.30 3.07
C LYS A 192 8.02 13.23 2.58
N MET A 193 7.73 12.29 1.68
CA MET A 193 6.39 12.13 1.12
C MET A 193 5.82 10.75 1.47
N ARG A 194 4.55 10.74 1.90
CA ARG A 194 3.75 9.53 2.07
C ARG A 194 2.42 9.64 1.34
N THR A 195 1.92 8.50 0.91
CA THR A 195 0.63 8.41 0.23
C THR A 195 -0.26 7.34 0.87
N LEU A 196 -1.57 7.50 0.71
CA LEU A 196 -2.53 6.47 1.07
C LEU A 196 -2.60 5.42 -0.04
N PRO A 197 -2.72 4.12 0.30
CA PRO A 197 -3.04 3.08 -0.67
C PRO A 197 -4.39 3.37 -1.34
N GLY A 198 -4.58 2.84 -2.55
CA GLY A 198 -5.73 3.16 -3.43
C GLY A 198 -7.13 2.93 -2.84
N MET A 199 -8.12 3.45 -3.54
CA MET A 199 -9.52 3.64 -3.11
C MET A 199 -10.27 2.36 -2.64
N TYR A 200 -9.92 1.16 -3.10
CA TYR A 200 -10.56 -0.09 -2.68
C TYR A 200 -10.40 -0.42 -1.18
N GLN A 201 -9.36 0.09 -0.54
CA GLN A 201 -9.13 -0.10 0.90
C GLN A 201 -9.87 0.93 1.76
N LEU A 202 -10.37 2.01 1.16
CA LEU A 202 -11.17 3.04 1.83
C LEU A 202 -12.63 2.61 2.03
N ILE A 203 -13.17 1.79 1.14
CA ILE A 203 -14.57 1.34 1.17
C ILE A 203 -14.82 0.42 2.38
N ASN A 204 -13.80 -0.29 2.85
CA ASN A 204 -13.87 -1.19 4.01
C ASN A 204 -13.58 -0.51 5.36
N GLY A 205 -13.51 0.81 5.42
CA GLY A 205 -13.27 1.55 6.67
C GLY A 205 -11.80 1.50 7.17
N ASP A 206 -10.89 1.05 6.34
CA ASP A 206 -9.51 0.70 6.70
C ASP A 206 -8.48 1.83 6.48
N VAL A 207 -8.89 3.11 6.52
CA VAL A 207 -7.93 4.22 6.50
C VAL A 207 -7.25 4.32 7.85
N SER A 208 -5.96 4.03 7.89
CA SER A 208 -5.11 4.15 9.08
C SER A 208 -3.78 4.81 8.72
N VAL A 209 -3.27 5.65 9.61
CA VAL A 209 -1.93 6.25 9.49
C VAL A 209 -0.84 5.15 9.45
N ALA A 210 -1.09 3.99 10.07
CA ALA A 210 -0.21 2.84 9.99
C ALA A 210 -0.07 2.26 8.58
N LYS A 211 -1.01 2.56 7.67
CA LYS A 211 -1.00 2.14 6.26
C LYS A 211 -0.40 3.18 5.31
N LEU A 212 0.04 4.33 5.81
CA LEU A 212 0.76 5.31 5.00
C LEU A 212 2.06 4.68 4.47
N LYS A 213 2.20 4.65 3.15
CA LYS A 213 3.43 4.21 2.47
C LYS A 213 4.25 5.42 2.07
N GLU A 214 5.57 5.26 2.09
CA GLU A 214 6.43 6.19 1.36
C GLU A 214 6.04 6.17 -0.11
N VAL A 215 6.13 7.32 -0.78
CA VAL A 215 5.88 7.41 -2.23
C VAL A 215 6.95 6.57 -2.92
N GLU A 216 6.50 5.53 -3.59
CA GLU A 216 7.37 4.65 -4.37
C GLU A 216 7.54 5.19 -5.80
N ILE A 217 8.58 4.72 -6.47
CA ILE A 217 8.88 5.17 -7.84
C ILE A 217 7.77 4.75 -8.82
N GLU A 218 7.07 3.68 -8.50
CA GLU A 218 5.89 3.21 -9.23
C GLU A 218 4.78 4.27 -9.28
N ASP A 219 4.59 5.03 -8.18
CA ASP A 219 3.61 6.12 -8.11
C ASP A 219 3.93 7.27 -9.08
N LEU A 220 5.19 7.35 -9.55
CA LEU A 220 5.66 8.38 -10.48
C LEU A 220 5.49 8.01 -11.95
N LEU A 221 5.13 6.76 -12.28
CA LEU A 221 4.92 6.34 -13.67
C LEU A 221 3.77 7.08 -14.34
N GLY A 222 2.85 7.66 -13.57
CA GLY A 222 1.77 8.51 -14.08
C GLY A 222 0.74 7.78 -14.94
N ARG A 223 0.64 6.45 -14.80
CA ARG A 223 -0.36 5.60 -15.47
C ARG A 223 -0.93 4.58 -14.49
N GLU A 224 -2.16 4.17 -14.72
CA GLU A 224 -2.73 3.09 -13.94
C GLU A 224 -2.02 1.77 -14.26
N PRO A 225 -1.67 0.96 -13.24
CA PRO A 225 -1.16 -0.39 -13.47
C PRO A 225 -2.19 -1.21 -14.25
N ILE A 226 -1.73 -1.96 -15.23
CA ILE A 226 -2.60 -2.87 -15.98
C ILE A 226 -3.09 -3.95 -15.02
N GLN A 227 -4.39 -3.95 -14.73
CA GLN A 227 -5.03 -5.00 -13.93
C GLN A 227 -5.46 -6.12 -14.87
N ILE A 228 -4.79 -7.24 -14.79
CA ILE A 228 -5.20 -8.45 -15.48
C ILE A 228 -5.86 -9.36 -14.45
N ASN A 229 -6.95 -10.00 -14.87
CA ASN A 229 -7.58 -11.04 -14.08
C ASN A 229 -6.64 -12.25 -14.03
N THR A 230 -5.72 -12.24 -13.06
CA THR A 230 -4.71 -13.30 -12.87
C THR A 230 -5.35 -14.66 -12.60
N GLU A 231 -6.58 -14.71 -12.05
CA GLU A 231 -7.28 -15.97 -11.79
C GLU A 231 -7.65 -16.69 -13.08
N GLU A 232 -8.11 -15.99 -14.11
CA GLU A 232 -8.43 -16.62 -15.41
C GLU A 232 -7.16 -17.02 -16.15
N VAL A 233 -6.14 -16.17 -16.11
CA VAL A 233 -4.93 -16.34 -16.94
C VAL A 233 -3.99 -17.39 -16.37
N LEU A 234 -3.97 -17.63 -15.04
CA LEU A 234 -3.08 -18.60 -14.38
C LEU A 234 -3.75 -19.96 -14.10
N ASN A 235 -5.02 -20.15 -14.44
CA ASN A 235 -5.71 -21.44 -14.23
C ASN A 235 -5.00 -22.62 -14.91
N TYR A 236 -4.22 -22.40 -15.96
CA TYR A 236 -3.48 -23.47 -16.65
C TYR A 236 -2.30 -24.03 -15.84
N VAL A 237 -1.83 -23.37 -14.77
CA VAL A 237 -0.76 -23.90 -13.89
C VAL A 237 -1.32 -24.75 -12.75
N LYS A 238 -2.63 -24.73 -12.51
CA LYS A 238 -3.27 -25.51 -11.47
C LYS A 238 -3.05 -27.00 -11.72
N ASP A 239 -2.70 -27.72 -10.65
CA ASP A 239 -2.41 -29.16 -10.66
C ASP A 239 -1.26 -29.59 -11.59
N LYS A 240 -0.46 -28.64 -12.12
CA LYS A 240 0.70 -28.88 -12.97
C LYS A 240 2.00 -28.85 -12.18
N VAL A 241 3.01 -29.54 -12.71
CA VAL A 241 4.39 -29.44 -12.24
C VAL A 241 5.07 -28.31 -13.00
N VAL A 242 5.46 -27.26 -12.30
CA VAL A 242 6.04 -26.06 -12.88
C VAL A 242 7.49 -25.90 -12.46
N LEU A 243 8.38 -25.64 -13.39
CA LEU A 243 9.80 -25.40 -13.14
C LEU A 243 10.17 -23.98 -13.52
N VAL A 244 10.83 -23.26 -12.61
CA VAL A 244 11.33 -21.89 -12.83
C VAL A 244 12.84 -21.91 -12.69
N THR A 245 13.56 -21.60 -13.78
CA THR A 245 15.02 -21.37 -13.72
C THR A 245 15.31 -19.91 -13.47
N GLY A 246 16.33 -19.61 -12.66
CA GLY A 246 16.59 -18.23 -12.20
C GLY A 246 15.53 -17.76 -11.22
N GLY A 247 14.94 -18.69 -10.44
CA GLY A 247 13.82 -18.41 -9.55
C GLY A 247 14.16 -17.56 -8.33
N GLY A 248 15.44 -17.38 -8.00
CA GLY A 248 15.91 -16.42 -6.99
C GLY A 248 16.08 -15.00 -7.52
N GLY A 249 16.05 -14.80 -8.84
CA GLY A 249 16.12 -13.46 -9.47
C GLY A 249 14.83 -12.66 -9.29
N SER A 250 14.87 -11.35 -9.58
CA SER A 250 13.71 -10.44 -9.39
C SER A 250 12.47 -10.89 -10.16
N ILE A 251 12.60 -11.29 -11.42
CA ILE A 251 11.47 -11.78 -12.23
C ILE A 251 11.11 -13.22 -11.82
N GLY A 252 12.11 -14.08 -11.65
CA GLY A 252 11.87 -15.49 -11.29
C GLY A 252 11.18 -15.65 -9.93
N SER A 253 11.57 -14.87 -8.91
CA SER A 253 10.97 -14.94 -7.59
C SER A 253 9.50 -14.47 -7.60
N GLU A 254 9.19 -13.44 -8.36
CA GLU A 254 7.80 -12.99 -8.47
C GLU A 254 6.95 -13.97 -9.29
N LEU A 255 7.50 -14.59 -10.35
CA LEU A 255 6.84 -15.72 -11.01
C LEU A 255 6.52 -16.83 -10.01
N CYS A 256 7.48 -17.21 -9.17
CA CYS A 256 7.28 -18.22 -8.14
C CYS A 256 6.16 -17.84 -7.16
N ARG A 257 6.07 -16.55 -6.74
CA ARG A 257 4.98 -16.07 -5.87
C ARG A 257 3.62 -16.21 -6.52
N GLN A 258 3.50 -15.77 -7.77
CA GLN A 258 2.23 -15.85 -8.51
C GLN A 258 1.83 -17.29 -8.79
N ILE A 259 2.75 -18.14 -9.25
CA ILE A 259 2.47 -19.55 -9.49
C ILE A 259 2.04 -20.24 -8.19
N ALA A 260 2.72 -19.98 -7.07
CA ALA A 260 2.40 -20.57 -5.77
C ALA A 260 0.98 -20.26 -5.29
N SER A 261 0.46 -19.08 -5.61
CA SER A 261 -0.92 -18.68 -5.25
C SER A 261 -2.00 -19.45 -6.02
N HIS A 262 -1.67 -20.08 -7.17
CA HIS A 262 -2.59 -20.78 -8.05
C HIS A 262 -2.53 -22.32 -7.92
N GLN A 263 -2.07 -22.82 -6.77
CA GLN A 263 -2.12 -24.23 -6.38
C GLN A 263 -1.52 -25.20 -7.43
N PRO A 264 -0.25 -25.03 -7.83
CA PRO A 264 0.41 -26.00 -8.69
C PRO A 264 0.56 -27.32 -7.92
N LYS A 265 0.59 -28.46 -8.64
CA LYS A 265 0.91 -29.75 -8.05
C LYS A 265 2.30 -29.74 -7.40
N GLN A 266 3.24 -29.08 -8.05
CA GLN A 266 4.61 -28.90 -7.57
C GLN A 266 5.24 -27.67 -8.24
N LEU A 267 5.96 -26.85 -7.47
CA LEU A 267 6.77 -25.72 -7.96
C LEU A 267 8.24 -26.02 -7.70
N ILE A 268 9.04 -26.09 -8.77
CA ILE A 268 10.47 -26.39 -8.71
C ILE A 268 11.24 -25.14 -9.02
N ILE A 269 12.10 -24.72 -8.10
CA ILE A 269 12.99 -23.57 -8.28
C ILE A 269 14.39 -24.10 -8.59
N VAL A 270 14.98 -23.60 -9.68
CA VAL A 270 16.38 -23.88 -10.04
C VAL A 270 17.11 -22.54 -10.12
N ASP A 271 18.15 -22.38 -9.31
CA ASP A 271 19.01 -21.20 -9.32
C ASP A 271 20.46 -21.57 -9.09
N ILE A 272 21.39 -20.75 -9.55
CA ILE A 272 22.81 -20.92 -9.27
C ILE A 272 23.22 -20.22 -7.96
N TYR A 273 22.48 -19.19 -7.55
CA TYR A 273 22.76 -18.39 -6.35
C TYR A 273 21.89 -18.83 -5.16
N GLU A 274 22.54 -19.50 -4.20
CA GLU A 274 21.83 -20.15 -3.09
C GLU A 274 21.09 -19.15 -2.18
N ASN A 275 21.66 -17.97 -1.88
CA ASN A 275 21.05 -17.04 -0.93
C ASN A 275 19.66 -16.59 -1.40
N ASN A 276 19.57 -16.13 -2.63
CA ASN A 276 18.28 -15.68 -3.19
C ASN A 276 17.29 -16.86 -3.32
N ALA A 277 17.79 -18.04 -3.68
CA ALA A 277 16.96 -19.25 -3.75
C ALA A 277 16.42 -19.64 -2.35
N TYR A 278 17.23 -19.50 -1.32
CA TYR A 278 16.82 -19.73 0.07
C TYR A 278 15.80 -18.72 0.56
N GLU A 279 16.01 -17.41 0.28
CA GLU A 279 15.09 -16.36 0.67
C GLU A 279 13.67 -16.59 0.12
N ILE A 280 13.55 -16.85 -1.19
CA ILE A 280 12.24 -17.13 -1.81
C ILE A 280 11.64 -18.44 -1.29
N GLN A 281 12.46 -19.47 -1.00
CA GLN A 281 12.00 -20.70 -0.38
C GLN A 281 11.35 -20.43 0.98
N GLN A 282 12.02 -19.70 1.87
CA GLN A 282 11.52 -19.41 3.22
C GLN A 282 10.24 -18.58 3.17
N GLU A 283 10.15 -17.63 2.24
CA GLU A 283 8.94 -16.82 2.01
C GLU A 283 7.75 -17.72 1.61
N LEU A 284 7.95 -18.56 0.59
CA LEU A 284 6.89 -19.38 0.03
C LEU A 284 6.43 -20.51 0.98
N ILE A 285 7.33 -21.15 1.71
CA ILE A 285 6.98 -22.17 2.72
C ILE A 285 6.12 -21.54 3.83
N ARG A 286 6.46 -20.34 4.29
CA ARG A 286 5.69 -19.64 5.32
C ARG A 286 4.30 -19.27 4.82
N LYS A 287 4.19 -18.79 3.58
CA LYS A 287 2.93 -18.33 3.01
C LYS A 287 2.04 -19.48 2.53
N TYR A 288 2.65 -20.54 2.01
CA TYR A 288 1.99 -21.72 1.45
C TYR A 288 2.55 -23.04 2.04
N PRO A 289 2.25 -23.38 3.31
CA PRO A 289 2.88 -24.52 4.00
C PRO A 289 2.62 -25.91 3.35
N LYS A 290 1.58 -26.01 2.53
CA LYS A 290 1.22 -27.27 1.82
C LYS A 290 1.83 -27.39 0.43
N LEU A 291 2.53 -26.34 -0.05
CA LEU A 291 3.13 -26.32 -1.38
C LEU A 291 4.30 -27.32 -1.46
N ASN A 292 4.28 -28.21 -2.44
CA ASN A 292 5.43 -29.04 -2.75
C ASN A 292 6.47 -28.21 -3.52
N LEU A 293 7.52 -27.75 -2.82
CA LEU A 293 8.49 -26.76 -3.27
C LEU A 293 9.94 -27.26 -3.22
N PRO A 294 10.41 -28.09 -4.15
CA PRO A 294 11.82 -28.37 -4.30
C PRO A 294 12.60 -27.15 -4.78
N VAL A 295 13.65 -26.78 -4.05
CA VAL A 295 14.60 -25.73 -4.45
C VAL A 295 15.94 -26.38 -4.72
N LEU A 296 16.47 -26.21 -5.92
CA LEU A 296 17.64 -26.90 -6.43
C LEU A 296 18.72 -25.89 -6.84
N ILE A 297 19.90 -26.02 -6.26
CA ILE A 297 21.05 -25.23 -6.69
C ILE A 297 21.69 -25.94 -7.88
N ALA A 298 21.61 -25.29 -9.05
CA ALA A 298 22.15 -25.80 -10.30
C ALA A 298 22.35 -24.68 -11.32
N SER A 299 23.40 -24.85 -12.14
CA SER A 299 23.63 -24.00 -13.32
C SER A 299 22.92 -24.58 -14.53
N VAL A 300 22.21 -23.75 -15.29
CA VAL A 300 21.63 -24.11 -16.60
C VAL A 300 22.68 -24.50 -17.64
N ARG A 301 23.94 -24.20 -17.37
CA ARG A 301 25.11 -24.56 -18.19
C ARG A 301 25.48 -26.05 -18.05
N ASN A 302 25.04 -26.70 -16.98
CA ASN A 302 25.37 -28.12 -16.72
C ASN A 302 24.30 -29.04 -17.32
N THR A 303 24.63 -29.64 -18.46
CA THR A 303 23.72 -30.49 -19.24
C THR A 303 23.22 -31.70 -18.43
N GLU A 304 24.14 -32.41 -17.75
CA GLU A 304 23.80 -33.60 -16.98
C GLU A 304 22.88 -33.27 -15.80
N ARG A 305 23.16 -32.18 -15.11
CA ARG A 305 22.34 -31.72 -13.99
C ARG A 305 20.94 -31.32 -14.45
N ILE A 306 20.83 -30.56 -15.54
CA ILE A 306 19.53 -30.20 -16.10
C ILE A 306 18.78 -31.42 -16.59
N ASP A 307 19.43 -32.33 -17.31
CA ASP A 307 18.80 -33.59 -17.75
C ASP A 307 18.28 -34.41 -16.56
N SER A 308 19.08 -34.57 -15.48
CA SER A 308 18.69 -35.29 -14.28
C SER A 308 17.47 -34.63 -13.58
N ILE A 309 17.38 -33.31 -13.55
CA ILE A 309 16.24 -32.58 -12.96
C ILE A 309 14.98 -32.85 -13.78
N PHE A 310 15.04 -32.67 -15.11
CA PHE A 310 13.88 -32.91 -15.98
C PHE A 310 13.43 -34.36 -15.96
N LYS A 311 14.38 -35.31 -15.93
CA LYS A 311 14.10 -36.74 -15.80
C LYS A 311 13.34 -37.08 -14.52
N LYS A 312 13.79 -36.51 -13.40
CA LYS A 312 13.21 -36.76 -12.07
C LYS A 312 11.84 -36.13 -11.89
N TYR A 313 11.68 -34.86 -12.26
CA TYR A 313 10.51 -34.09 -11.90
C TYR A 313 9.44 -33.99 -13.00
N ARG A 314 9.82 -34.24 -14.27
CA ARG A 314 8.91 -34.22 -15.44
C ARG A 314 7.99 -32.97 -15.45
N PRO A 315 8.55 -31.74 -15.50
CA PRO A 315 7.74 -30.55 -15.48
C PRO A 315 6.79 -30.48 -16.69
N ASN A 316 5.56 -30.01 -16.43
CA ASN A 316 4.61 -29.70 -17.50
C ASN A 316 4.91 -28.33 -18.13
N ILE A 317 5.32 -27.38 -17.29
CA ILE A 317 5.54 -25.99 -17.69
C ILE A 317 6.91 -25.55 -17.21
N VAL A 318 7.65 -24.85 -18.06
CA VAL A 318 8.96 -24.29 -17.74
C VAL A 318 8.97 -22.79 -18.00
N TYR A 319 9.34 -22.01 -16.98
CA TYR A 319 9.70 -20.60 -17.12
C TYR A 319 11.20 -20.45 -17.02
N HIS A 320 11.82 -20.00 -18.11
CA HIS A 320 13.27 -19.86 -18.20
C HIS A 320 13.67 -18.39 -18.01
N ALA A 321 13.96 -18.00 -16.74
CA ALA A 321 14.38 -16.66 -16.35
C ALA A 321 15.88 -16.56 -16.01
N ALA A 322 16.62 -17.68 -16.05
CA ALA A 322 18.05 -17.70 -15.79
C ALA A 322 18.83 -17.01 -16.94
N ALA A 323 19.46 -15.87 -16.67
CA ALA A 323 20.28 -15.14 -17.63
C ALA A 323 21.24 -14.17 -16.95
N HIS A 324 22.39 -13.91 -17.58
CA HIS A 324 23.22 -12.74 -17.29
C HIS A 324 22.66 -11.52 -18.02
N LYS A 325 22.40 -10.41 -17.29
CA LYS A 325 21.66 -9.24 -17.80
C LYS A 325 22.44 -7.92 -17.80
N HIS A 326 23.58 -7.86 -17.07
CA HIS A 326 24.33 -6.61 -16.93
C HIS A 326 25.15 -6.32 -18.18
N VAL A 327 24.76 -5.30 -18.94
CA VAL A 327 25.41 -4.94 -20.21
C VAL A 327 26.90 -4.71 -20.03
N PRO A 328 27.41 -3.84 -19.12
CA PRO A 328 28.84 -3.58 -19.02
C PRO A 328 29.65 -4.85 -18.69
N LEU A 329 29.13 -5.73 -17.84
CA LEU A 329 29.85 -6.97 -17.50
C LEU A 329 29.89 -7.98 -18.66
N MET A 330 28.84 -7.98 -19.49
CA MET A 330 28.81 -8.88 -20.64
C MET A 330 29.67 -8.36 -21.80
N GLU A 331 29.89 -7.06 -21.91
CA GLU A 331 30.89 -6.51 -22.83
C GLU A 331 32.32 -6.95 -22.50
N VAL A 332 32.64 -6.96 -21.19
CA VAL A 332 33.94 -7.44 -20.68
C VAL A 332 34.07 -8.97 -20.75
N SER A 333 32.95 -9.67 -20.61
CA SER A 333 32.92 -11.14 -20.52
C SER A 333 31.93 -11.77 -21.52
N PRO A 334 32.12 -11.58 -22.84
CA PRO A 334 31.18 -12.03 -23.87
C PRO A 334 31.02 -13.56 -23.92
N ASN A 335 32.08 -14.31 -23.63
CA ASN A 335 32.01 -15.77 -23.56
C ASN A 335 31.05 -16.28 -22.47
N GLU A 336 30.98 -15.59 -21.34
CA GLU A 336 30.08 -15.96 -20.28
C GLU A 336 28.59 -15.66 -20.63
N ALA A 337 28.35 -14.56 -21.39
CA ALA A 337 27.03 -14.29 -21.95
C ALA A 337 26.57 -15.43 -22.88
N ILE A 338 27.43 -15.87 -23.79
CA ILE A 338 27.11 -16.96 -24.73
C ILE A 338 26.92 -18.30 -23.99
N LYS A 339 27.85 -18.66 -23.10
CA LYS A 339 27.76 -19.92 -22.35
C LYS A 339 26.50 -19.98 -21.47
N ASN A 340 26.19 -18.90 -20.76
CA ASN A 340 25.06 -18.89 -19.84
C ASN A 340 23.72 -18.67 -20.55
N ASN A 341 23.63 -17.61 -21.36
CA ASN A 341 22.38 -17.24 -21.99
C ASN A 341 22.04 -18.19 -23.14
N VAL A 342 22.93 -18.33 -24.14
CA VAL A 342 22.61 -19.09 -25.35
C VAL A 342 22.65 -20.59 -25.09
N PHE A 343 23.80 -21.14 -24.63
CA PHE A 343 23.92 -22.57 -24.42
C PHE A 343 23.05 -23.01 -23.22
N GLY A 344 22.92 -22.19 -22.17
CA GLY A 344 22.00 -22.50 -21.05
C GLY A 344 20.54 -22.62 -21.51
N THR A 345 20.07 -21.69 -22.35
CA THR A 345 18.74 -21.76 -22.96
C THR A 345 18.59 -22.99 -23.85
N TYR A 346 19.56 -23.25 -24.73
CA TYR A 346 19.52 -24.40 -25.64
C TYR A 346 19.42 -25.74 -24.90
N ARG A 347 20.28 -25.96 -23.89
CA ARG A 347 20.28 -27.19 -23.08
C ARG A 347 19.00 -27.37 -22.31
N THR A 348 18.46 -26.29 -21.73
CA THR A 348 17.20 -26.33 -21.01
C THR A 348 16.03 -26.65 -21.95
N ALA A 349 16.04 -26.05 -23.17
CA ALA A 349 15.02 -26.30 -24.19
C ALA A 349 15.10 -27.75 -24.73
N GLN A 350 16.32 -28.29 -24.97
CA GLN A 350 16.50 -29.69 -25.35
C GLN A 350 15.96 -30.65 -24.28
N ALA A 351 16.23 -30.38 -22.99
CA ALA A 351 15.68 -31.20 -21.92
C ALA A 351 14.13 -31.07 -21.88
N ALA A 352 13.57 -29.88 -22.12
CA ALA A 352 12.13 -29.70 -22.18
C ALA A 352 11.49 -30.52 -23.31
N ASP A 353 12.05 -30.52 -24.49
CA ASP A 353 11.60 -31.34 -25.63
C ASP A 353 11.72 -32.83 -25.32
N LYS A 354 12.91 -33.28 -24.89
CA LYS A 354 13.22 -34.70 -24.56
C LYS A 354 12.23 -35.26 -23.53
N TYR A 355 11.82 -34.49 -22.55
CA TYR A 355 10.97 -34.94 -21.45
C TYR A 355 9.50 -34.56 -21.59
N GLY A 356 9.09 -34.02 -22.75
CA GLY A 356 7.70 -33.78 -23.10
C GLY A 356 7.02 -32.64 -22.32
N VAL A 357 7.73 -31.56 -22.09
CA VAL A 357 7.17 -30.34 -21.51
C VAL A 357 6.06 -29.80 -22.41
N GLU A 358 4.92 -29.42 -21.84
CA GLU A 358 3.79 -28.88 -22.59
C GLU A 358 4.09 -27.44 -23.09
N LYS A 359 4.61 -26.57 -22.20
CA LYS A 359 4.89 -25.16 -22.51
C LYS A 359 6.23 -24.72 -21.92
N PHE A 360 7.04 -24.07 -22.74
CA PHE A 360 8.32 -23.48 -22.35
C PHE A 360 8.31 -21.97 -22.66
N VAL A 361 8.47 -21.14 -21.64
CA VAL A 361 8.45 -19.69 -21.75
C VAL A 361 9.82 -19.11 -21.46
N LEU A 362 10.46 -18.52 -22.49
CA LEU A 362 11.70 -17.80 -22.36
C LEU A 362 11.42 -16.36 -21.95
N ILE A 363 12.03 -15.91 -20.86
CA ILE A 363 12.05 -14.51 -20.47
C ILE A 363 13.10 -13.76 -21.29
N SER A 364 12.66 -12.85 -22.16
CA SER A 364 13.53 -12.04 -23.02
C SER A 364 13.44 -10.56 -22.67
N THR A 365 14.01 -9.70 -23.48
CA THR A 365 14.13 -8.25 -23.23
C THR A 365 13.92 -7.45 -24.51
N ASP A 366 13.52 -6.19 -24.37
CA ASP A 366 13.50 -5.17 -25.45
C ASP A 366 14.86 -5.01 -26.15
N LYS A 367 15.96 -5.24 -25.42
CA LYS A 367 17.33 -5.15 -25.93
C LYS A 367 17.71 -6.26 -26.91
N ALA A 368 16.86 -7.28 -27.05
CA ALA A 368 16.99 -8.29 -28.10
C ALA A 368 16.45 -7.83 -29.45
N VAL A 369 15.76 -6.68 -29.50
CA VAL A 369 15.31 -6.04 -30.73
C VAL A 369 16.43 -5.15 -31.28
N ASN A 370 16.97 -5.44 -32.46
CA ASN A 370 18.13 -4.72 -33.05
C ASN A 370 19.28 -4.53 -32.04
N PRO A 371 19.89 -5.62 -31.55
CA PRO A 371 20.81 -5.55 -30.42
C PRO A 371 22.09 -4.78 -30.79
N THR A 372 22.45 -3.83 -29.92
CA THR A 372 23.66 -2.99 -30.06
C THR A 372 24.74 -3.37 -29.03
N ASN A 373 24.53 -4.43 -28.26
CA ASN A 373 25.42 -4.89 -27.21
C ASN A 373 25.41 -6.42 -27.08
N VAL A 374 26.44 -6.98 -26.47
CA VAL A 374 26.65 -8.45 -26.31
C VAL A 374 25.49 -9.09 -25.56
N MET A 375 25.00 -8.46 -24.49
CA MET A 375 23.88 -9.01 -23.71
C MET A 375 22.61 -9.10 -24.57
N GLY A 376 22.24 -8.03 -25.28
CA GLY A 376 21.11 -8.01 -26.20
C GLY A 376 21.25 -9.03 -27.32
N ALA A 377 22.43 -9.12 -27.94
CA ALA A 377 22.74 -10.11 -28.98
C ALA A 377 22.60 -11.55 -28.45
N SER A 378 23.12 -11.85 -27.27
CA SER A 378 22.97 -13.16 -26.65
C SER A 378 21.50 -13.53 -26.40
N LYS A 379 20.67 -12.58 -25.97
CA LYS A 379 19.21 -12.78 -25.77
C LYS A 379 18.49 -12.99 -27.12
N ARG A 380 18.89 -12.25 -28.17
CA ARG A 380 18.36 -12.47 -29.51
C ARG A 380 18.67 -13.90 -30.01
N MET A 381 19.88 -14.38 -29.77
CA MET A 381 20.24 -15.77 -30.08
C MET A 381 19.39 -16.77 -29.30
N CYS A 382 19.10 -16.50 -28.02
CA CYS A 382 18.17 -17.34 -27.23
C CYS A 382 16.79 -17.43 -27.89
N GLU A 383 16.24 -16.30 -28.37
CA GLU A 383 14.97 -16.29 -29.09
C GLU A 383 15.01 -17.11 -30.38
N MET A 384 16.09 -17.01 -31.12
CA MET A 384 16.29 -17.84 -32.33
C MET A 384 16.33 -19.33 -31.99
N VAL A 385 17.00 -19.71 -30.91
CA VAL A 385 16.99 -21.10 -30.39
C VAL A 385 15.56 -21.54 -30.08
N ILE A 386 14.78 -20.74 -29.38
CA ILE A 386 13.40 -21.06 -29.03
C ILE A 386 12.51 -21.18 -30.28
N GLN A 387 12.69 -20.30 -31.27
CA GLN A 387 11.97 -20.40 -32.54
C GLN A 387 12.34 -21.66 -33.33
N MET A 388 13.62 -22.03 -33.32
CA MET A 388 14.07 -23.28 -33.93
C MET A 388 13.46 -24.49 -33.25
N MET A 389 13.49 -24.54 -31.92
CA MET A 389 12.90 -25.63 -31.13
C MET A 389 11.40 -25.74 -31.33
N ASN A 390 10.69 -24.62 -31.41
CA ASN A 390 9.23 -24.61 -31.64
C ASN A 390 8.81 -25.21 -32.99
N ARG A 391 9.68 -25.17 -34.02
CA ARG A 391 9.40 -25.76 -35.33
C ARG A 391 9.59 -27.28 -35.36
N GLN A 392 10.38 -27.82 -34.45
CA GLN A 392 10.82 -29.22 -34.46
C GLN A 392 10.19 -30.07 -33.34
N SER A 393 9.66 -29.44 -32.32
CA SER A 393 9.16 -30.06 -31.08
C SER A 393 7.65 -30.01 -30.96
N LYS A 394 7.09 -30.94 -30.16
CA LYS A 394 5.69 -30.88 -29.70
C LYS A 394 5.48 -29.90 -28.54
N THR A 395 6.55 -29.52 -27.86
CA THR A 395 6.55 -28.50 -26.80
C THR A 395 6.24 -27.14 -27.41
N ASN A 396 5.32 -26.39 -26.79
CA ASN A 396 5.02 -25.04 -27.19
C ASN A 396 6.09 -24.08 -26.61
N PHE A 397 7.01 -23.62 -27.46
CA PHE A 397 8.09 -22.70 -27.09
C PHE A 397 7.70 -21.26 -27.38
N VAL A 398 7.69 -20.42 -26.37
CA VAL A 398 7.31 -19.00 -26.45
C VAL A 398 8.41 -18.13 -25.87
N ALA A 399 8.68 -16.98 -26.47
CA ALA A 399 9.56 -15.95 -25.91
C ALA A 399 8.75 -14.67 -25.62
N VAL A 400 8.92 -14.13 -24.41
CA VAL A 400 8.26 -12.89 -23.99
C VAL A 400 9.31 -11.80 -23.79
N ARG A 401 9.10 -10.66 -24.44
CA ARG A 401 9.96 -9.46 -24.33
C ARG A 401 9.29 -8.41 -23.47
N PHE A 402 10.06 -7.77 -22.60
CA PHE A 402 9.62 -6.59 -21.88
C PHE A 402 10.79 -5.62 -21.63
N GLY A 403 10.46 -4.37 -21.31
CA GLY A 403 11.42 -3.30 -21.07
C GLY A 403 12.10 -3.37 -19.72
N ASN A 404 12.54 -2.21 -19.20
CA ASN A 404 13.15 -2.15 -17.89
C ASN A 404 12.07 -2.32 -16.81
N VAL A 405 12.38 -3.15 -15.83
CA VAL A 405 11.47 -3.43 -14.71
C VAL A 405 11.92 -2.64 -13.50
N LEU A 406 10.99 -1.85 -12.92
CA LEU A 406 11.26 -1.04 -11.75
C LEU A 406 11.65 -1.91 -10.55
N GLY A 407 12.59 -1.42 -9.74
CA GLY A 407 12.98 -2.09 -8.50
C GLY A 407 13.73 -3.41 -8.67
N SER A 408 14.06 -3.86 -9.90
CA SER A 408 14.79 -5.10 -10.11
C SER A 408 16.24 -5.01 -9.60
N ASN A 409 16.75 -6.10 -9.00
CA ASN A 409 18.10 -6.18 -8.43
C ASN A 409 19.16 -5.76 -9.49
N GLY A 410 20.08 -4.87 -9.07
CA GLY A 410 21.13 -4.34 -9.94
C GLY A 410 20.60 -3.44 -11.08
N SER A 411 19.36 -2.94 -11.01
CA SER A 411 18.87 -1.90 -11.92
C SER A 411 19.31 -0.51 -11.48
N VAL A 412 19.10 0.50 -12.35
CA VAL A 412 19.55 1.87 -12.13
C VAL A 412 18.91 2.52 -10.89
N ILE A 413 17.67 2.18 -10.56
CA ILE A 413 16.94 2.81 -9.47
C ILE A 413 17.51 2.49 -8.08
N PRO A 414 17.77 1.21 -7.70
CA PRO A 414 18.49 0.91 -6.47
C PRO A 414 19.87 1.58 -6.39
N LEU A 415 20.58 1.68 -7.52
CA LEU A 415 21.86 2.38 -7.58
C LEU A 415 21.68 3.87 -7.27
N PHE A 416 20.70 4.54 -7.88
CA PHE A 416 20.42 5.96 -7.63
C PHE A 416 20.00 6.20 -6.19
N LYS A 417 19.13 5.37 -5.62
CA LYS A 417 18.76 5.45 -4.19
C LYS A 417 19.98 5.35 -3.29
N LYS A 418 20.90 4.45 -3.58
CA LYS A 418 22.15 4.30 -2.83
C LYS A 418 23.04 5.54 -2.95
N GLN A 419 23.27 6.04 -4.19
CA GLN A 419 24.08 7.24 -4.43
C GLN A 419 23.48 8.47 -3.73
N ILE A 420 22.16 8.65 -3.75
CA ILE A 420 21.46 9.73 -3.04
C ILE A 420 21.64 9.59 -1.53
N ALA A 421 21.50 8.39 -0.98
CA ALA A 421 21.72 8.15 0.46
C ALA A 421 23.15 8.42 0.92
N GLU A 422 24.13 8.25 0.01
CA GLU A 422 25.55 8.53 0.23
C GLU A 422 25.92 10.01 -0.01
N GLY A 423 24.95 10.88 -0.33
CA GLY A 423 25.16 12.32 -0.57
C GLY A 423 25.43 12.71 -2.01
N GLY A 424 25.28 11.81 -2.97
CA GLY A 424 25.45 12.05 -4.42
C GLY A 424 26.93 12.12 -4.85
N PRO A 425 27.18 12.49 -6.10
CA PRO A 425 26.25 12.77 -7.19
C PRO A 425 25.62 11.50 -7.77
N VAL A 426 24.46 11.66 -8.44
CA VAL A 426 23.82 10.59 -9.22
C VAL A 426 24.50 10.47 -10.58
N THR A 427 24.89 9.25 -10.97
CA THR A 427 25.56 9.00 -12.24
C THR A 427 24.56 8.88 -13.39
N VAL A 428 24.53 9.83 -14.29
CA VAL A 428 23.73 9.81 -15.53
C VAL A 428 24.67 9.53 -16.70
N THR A 429 24.41 8.45 -17.44
CA THR A 429 25.24 8.03 -18.56
C THR A 429 25.03 8.88 -19.82
N ASP A 430 23.78 9.32 -20.05
CA ASP A 430 23.40 10.20 -21.15
C ASP A 430 22.14 10.99 -20.74
N PRO A 431 22.15 12.33 -20.80
CA PRO A 431 21.01 13.15 -20.41
C PRO A 431 19.79 13.01 -21.32
N ASN A 432 19.97 12.55 -22.56
CA ASN A 432 18.90 12.40 -23.56
C ASN A 432 18.36 10.97 -23.64
N ILE A 433 18.83 10.05 -22.81
CA ILE A 433 18.44 8.64 -22.90
C ILE A 433 16.97 8.44 -22.50
N ILE A 434 16.21 7.80 -23.39
CA ILE A 434 14.83 7.41 -23.13
C ILE A 434 14.80 5.93 -22.74
N ARG A 435 14.10 5.60 -21.65
CA ARG A 435 13.90 4.22 -21.19
C ARG A 435 12.43 3.99 -20.89
N TYR A 436 11.90 2.87 -21.39
CA TYR A 436 10.57 2.40 -21.04
C TYR A 436 10.65 1.62 -19.74
N PHE A 437 9.81 1.98 -18.79
CA PHE A 437 9.70 1.31 -17.50
C PHE A 437 8.33 0.66 -17.33
N MET A 438 8.33 -0.47 -16.66
CA MET A 438 7.13 -1.16 -16.21
C MET A 438 7.35 -1.74 -14.81
N THR A 439 6.25 -2.03 -14.13
CA THR A 439 6.31 -2.74 -12.85
C THR A 439 6.54 -4.25 -13.07
N ILE A 440 7.00 -4.95 -12.04
CA ILE A 440 7.16 -6.41 -12.13
C ILE A 440 5.82 -7.10 -12.43
N PRO A 441 4.69 -6.76 -11.77
CA PRO A 441 3.38 -7.33 -12.11
C PRO A 441 2.98 -7.13 -13.57
N GLU A 442 3.22 -5.94 -14.17
CA GLU A 442 2.93 -5.69 -15.58
C GLU A 442 3.78 -6.57 -16.52
N ALA A 443 5.08 -6.72 -16.24
CA ALA A 443 5.95 -7.61 -17.02
C ALA A 443 5.45 -9.06 -16.97
N LEU A 444 5.02 -9.53 -15.79
CA LEU A 444 4.51 -10.89 -15.60
C LEU A 444 3.15 -11.10 -16.26
N SER A 445 2.32 -10.06 -16.31
CA SER A 445 1.05 -10.15 -17.03
C SER A 445 1.25 -10.55 -18.50
N LEU A 446 2.28 -9.98 -19.16
CA LEU A 446 2.63 -10.34 -20.53
C LEU A 446 3.10 -11.81 -20.65
N ILE A 447 3.77 -12.34 -19.61
CA ILE A 447 4.23 -13.73 -19.59
C ILE A 447 3.05 -14.70 -19.54
N HIS A 448 2.01 -14.34 -18.78
CA HIS A 448 0.83 -15.18 -18.62
C HIS A 448 -0.12 -15.13 -19.80
N ILE A 449 -0.25 -13.96 -20.47
CA ILE A 449 -1.10 -13.77 -21.67
C ILE A 449 -0.46 -14.39 -22.92
N SER A 450 0.82 -14.81 -22.89
CA SER A 450 1.51 -15.34 -24.06
C SER A 450 0.85 -16.63 -24.57
N GLU A 451 -0.31 -16.47 -25.24
CA GLU A 451 -0.76 -17.45 -26.21
C GLU A 451 0.18 -17.43 -27.41
N PRO A 452 0.36 -18.56 -28.11
CA PRO A 452 1.11 -18.57 -29.36
C PRO A 452 0.35 -17.67 -30.34
N THR A 453 0.73 -16.39 -30.41
CA THR A 453 0.33 -15.57 -31.53
C THR A 453 0.96 -16.23 -32.73
N ARG A 454 0.17 -16.89 -33.57
CA ARG A 454 0.59 -17.22 -34.93
C ARG A 454 1.09 -15.91 -35.48
N GLN A 455 2.40 -15.85 -35.73
CA GLN A 455 3.05 -14.67 -36.27
C GLN A 455 2.33 -14.39 -37.58
N ALA A 456 1.57 -13.31 -37.66
CA ALA A 456 1.13 -12.78 -38.93
C ALA A 456 2.42 -12.63 -39.76
N GLU A 457 2.51 -13.33 -40.86
CA GLU A 457 3.61 -13.17 -41.82
C GLU A 457 3.60 -11.70 -42.22
N ILE A 458 4.59 -10.96 -41.71
CA ILE A 458 4.88 -9.63 -42.19
C ILE A 458 5.73 -9.86 -43.44
N SER A 459 5.03 -9.83 -44.56
CA SER A 459 5.61 -9.73 -45.92
C SER A 459 6.41 -8.44 -46.05
#